data_6b30c65252bede6c4e7abaee3b51db12
#
_entry.id   6b30c65252bede6c4e7abaee3b51db12
#
_cell.length_a   1.000
_cell.length_b   1.000
_cell.length_c   1.000
_cell.angle_alpha   90.00
_cell.angle_beta   90.00
_cell.angle_gamma   90.00
#
_symmetry.space_group_name_H-M   'P 1'
#
loop_
_entity.id
_entity.type
_entity.pdbx_description
1 polymer ?
#
loop_
_entity_poly.entity_id
_entity_poly.type
_entity_poly.pdbx_seq_one_letter_code
_entity_poly.pdbx_strand_id
1 'polypeptide(L)'
;LKDEDYLASVIEGHNESVLKNAEFSSLINNINLKRHYWMATNQGSFAVSLIKMMLGSRDVPGKELISSIKDISIAAEFSDNVKLESILGCKDEKSAYMISAAVRSAVAMNLFSSVDSRLGSIMENLDVERDSNKLNFELLLNKKDILKLKELSKKRKTDKNL
;
A
#
# COMPACT_ATOMS: atom_id res chain seq x y z
N LEU A 1 -27.57 -6.91 11.98
CA LEU A 1 -28.88 -6.28 11.70
C LEU A 1 -28.74 -5.00 10.87
N LYS A 2 -27.81 -4.09 11.19
CA LYS A 2 -27.58 -2.87 10.37
C LYS A 2 -26.98 -3.14 8.99
N ASP A 3 -26.28 -4.26 8.83
CA ASP A 3 -25.59 -4.61 7.58
C ASP A 3 -26.54 -5.21 6.54
N GLU A 4 -27.61 -5.88 6.96
CA GLU A 4 -28.62 -6.47 6.04
C GLU A 4 -29.49 -5.38 5.42
N ASP A 5 -29.90 -4.38 6.18
CA ASP A 5 -30.66 -3.22 5.66
C ASP A 5 -29.83 -2.39 4.70
N TYR A 6 -28.53 -2.24 4.98
CA TYR A 6 -27.59 -1.55 4.08
C TYR A 6 -27.42 -2.32 2.76
N LEU A 7 -27.20 -3.64 2.82
CA LEU A 7 -27.08 -4.47 1.62
C LEU A 7 -28.37 -4.48 0.79
N ALA A 8 -29.54 -4.56 1.44
CA ALA A 8 -30.83 -4.46 0.76
C ALA A 8 -30.96 -3.13 0.01
N SER A 9 -30.62 -2.00 0.67
CA SER A 9 -30.69 -0.68 0.05
C SER A 9 -29.71 -0.50 -1.13
N VAL A 10 -28.56 -1.16 -1.11
CA VAL A 10 -27.61 -1.18 -2.23
C VAL A 10 -28.16 -1.99 -3.41
N ILE A 11 -28.73 -3.17 -3.13
CA ILE A 11 -29.32 -4.06 -4.15
C ILE A 11 -30.54 -3.40 -4.80
N GLU A 12 -31.36 -2.73 -4.04
CA GLU A 12 -32.55 -2.00 -4.51
C GLU A 12 -32.21 -0.68 -5.24
N GLY A 13 -30.93 -0.31 -5.29
CA GLY A 13 -30.48 0.91 -5.97
C GLY A 13 -30.84 2.22 -5.28
N HIS A 14 -31.28 2.16 -4.01
CA HIS A 14 -31.64 3.34 -3.23
C HIS A 14 -30.43 4.12 -2.73
N ASN A 15 -29.26 3.49 -2.67
CA ASN A 15 -28.03 4.18 -2.32
C ASN A 15 -27.33 4.70 -3.56
N GLU A 16 -26.81 5.92 -3.47
CA GLU A 16 -25.97 6.45 -4.54
C GLU A 16 -24.75 5.56 -4.74
N SER A 17 -24.50 5.19 -5.99
CA SER A 17 -23.29 4.43 -6.34
C SER A 17 -22.05 5.15 -5.83
N VAL A 18 -21.15 4.43 -5.19
CA VAL A 18 -19.83 4.94 -4.76
C VAL A 18 -19.09 5.62 -5.91
N LEU A 19 -19.38 5.20 -7.14
CA LEU A 19 -18.81 5.75 -8.36
C LEU A 19 -19.36 7.16 -8.70
N LYS A 20 -20.45 7.62 -8.08
CA LYS A 20 -20.91 9.01 -8.19
C LYS A 20 -20.07 9.97 -7.34
N ASN A 21 -19.33 9.48 -6.35
CA ASN A 21 -18.37 10.28 -5.62
C ASN A 21 -17.19 10.62 -6.53
N ALA A 22 -17.03 11.87 -6.92
CA ALA A 22 -16.02 12.31 -7.87
C ALA A 22 -14.59 12.00 -7.43
N GLU A 23 -14.29 12.11 -6.13
CA GLU A 23 -12.97 11.79 -5.59
C GLU A 23 -12.68 10.29 -5.69
N PHE A 24 -13.65 9.45 -5.33
CA PHE A 24 -13.50 8.01 -5.42
C PHE A 24 -13.44 7.52 -6.86
N SER A 25 -14.26 8.08 -7.75
CA SER A 25 -14.22 7.79 -9.18
C SER A 25 -12.85 8.13 -9.78
N SER A 26 -12.28 9.28 -9.41
CA SER A 26 -10.93 9.65 -9.85
C SER A 26 -9.88 8.67 -9.36
N LEU A 27 -10.01 8.16 -8.13
CA LEU A 27 -9.10 7.15 -7.57
C LEU A 27 -9.21 5.82 -8.33
N ILE A 28 -10.43 5.35 -8.60
CA ILE A 28 -10.68 4.11 -9.34
C ILE A 28 -10.16 4.21 -10.78
N ASN A 29 -10.33 5.34 -11.44
CA ASN A 29 -9.87 5.55 -12.82
C ASN A 29 -8.34 5.49 -12.96
N ASN A 30 -7.59 5.69 -11.89
CA ASN A 30 -6.14 5.53 -11.87
C ASN A 30 -5.69 4.06 -11.68
N ILE A 31 -6.61 3.15 -11.36
CA ILE A 31 -6.29 1.74 -11.13
C ILE A 31 -6.48 0.95 -12.42
N ASN A 32 -5.53 0.07 -12.71
CA ASN A 32 -5.74 -0.91 -13.75
C ASN A 32 -6.69 -2.02 -13.27
N LEU A 33 -7.98 -1.86 -13.54
CA LEU A 33 -9.04 -2.81 -13.14
C LEU A 33 -8.92 -4.20 -13.79
N LYS A 34 -8.03 -4.37 -14.78
CA LYS A 34 -7.73 -5.68 -15.40
C LYS A 34 -6.78 -6.53 -14.55
N ARG A 35 -6.21 -5.99 -13.48
CA ARG A 35 -5.39 -6.74 -12.53
C ARG A 35 -6.22 -7.78 -11.79
N HIS A 36 -5.58 -8.86 -11.35
CA HIS A 36 -6.23 -9.95 -10.63
C HIS A 36 -6.83 -9.53 -9.28
N TYR A 37 -6.22 -8.55 -8.66
CA TYR A 37 -6.68 -7.96 -7.41
C TYR A 37 -6.47 -6.46 -7.43
N TRP A 38 -7.40 -5.72 -6.88
CA TRP A 38 -7.24 -4.30 -6.62
C TRP A 38 -8.05 -3.86 -5.41
N MET A 39 -7.61 -2.82 -4.76
CA MET A 39 -8.35 -2.11 -3.73
C MET A 39 -8.04 -0.61 -3.78
N ALA A 40 -8.97 0.19 -3.32
CA ALA A 40 -8.81 1.63 -3.22
C ALA A 40 -9.54 2.17 -2.01
N THR A 41 -9.02 3.23 -1.42
CA THR A 41 -9.67 3.97 -0.35
C THR A 41 -9.24 5.43 -0.38
N ASN A 42 -10.19 6.33 -0.17
CA ASN A 42 -9.96 7.75 0.05
C ASN A 42 -9.95 8.11 1.56
N GLN A 43 -9.89 7.11 2.43
CA GLN A 43 -9.76 7.31 3.87
C GLN A 43 -8.29 7.25 4.27
N GLY A 44 -7.66 8.41 4.46
CA GLY A 44 -6.25 8.48 4.87
C GLY A 44 -5.94 7.70 6.16
N SER A 45 -6.89 7.61 7.09
CA SER A 45 -6.75 6.80 8.31
C SER A 45 -6.54 5.30 8.04
N PHE A 46 -7.18 4.76 7.01
CA PHE A 46 -6.99 3.38 6.58
C PHE A 46 -5.59 3.17 5.97
N ALA A 47 -5.16 4.09 5.10
CA ALA A 47 -3.81 4.07 4.54
C ALA A 47 -2.73 4.10 5.64
N VAL A 48 -2.93 4.96 6.65
CA VAL A 48 -2.08 5.01 7.86
C VAL A 48 -2.03 3.67 8.57
N SER A 49 -3.19 3.01 8.73
CA SER A 49 -3.27 1.72 9.41
C SER A 49 -2.55 0.62 8.63
N LEU A 50 -2.67 0.61 7.29
CA LEU A 50 -1.93 -0.32 6.42
C LEU A 50 -0.42 -0.11 6.55
N ILE A 51 0.05 1.13 6.48
CA ILE A 51 1.48 1.45 6.60
C ILE A 51 2.01 1.02 7.97
N LYS A 52 1.28 1.30 9.06
CA LYS A 52 1.64 0.85 10.40
C LYS A 52 1.70 -0.67 10.52
N MET A 53 0.76 -1.38 9.90
CA MET A 53 0.74 -2.84 9.87
C MET A 53 1.96 -3.40 9.12
N MET A 54 2.37 -2.78 8.02
CA MET A 54 3.53 -3.19 7.22
C MET A 54 4.85 -2.92 7.94
N LEU A 55 4.99 -1.76 8.58
CA LEU A 55 6.20 -1.33 9.27
C LEU A 55 6.32 -1.93 10.69
N GLY A 56 5.26 -2.52 11.21
CA GLY A 56 5.20 -3.02 12.59
C GLY A 56 5.08 -1.88 13.61
N SER A 57 5.30 -2.21 14.88
CA SER A 57 5.20 -1.26 16.01
C SER A 57 6.42 -0.31 16.13
N ARG A 58 7.28 -0.24 15.13
CA ARG A 58 8.41 0.70 15.12
C ARG A 58 7.87 2.13 15.06
N ASP A 59 8.42 2.99 15.87
CA ASP A 59 8.14 4.43 15.74
C ASP A 59 8.58 4.90 14.36
N VAL A 60 7.58 5.18 13.53
CA VAL A 60 7.81 5.69 12.19
C VAL A 60 8.20 7.15 12.34
N PRO A 61 9.41 7.54 11.95
CA PRO A 61 9.75 8.96 11.88
C PRO A 61 8.74 9.65 10.96
N GLY A 62 8.09 10.70 11.44
CA GLY A 62 7.16 11.45 10.61
C GLY A 62 5.71 11.00 10.68
N LYS A 63 5.18 10.71 11.86
CA LYS A 63 3.72 10.50 12.06
C LYS A 63 2.89 11.60 11.38
N GLU A 64 3.41 12.82 11.31
CA GLU A 64 2.78 13.95 10.61
C GLU A 64 2.72 13.75 9.09
N LEU A 65 3.76 13.11 8.50
CA LEU A 65 3.78 12.79 7.06
C LEU A 65 2.67 11.80 6.69
N ILE A 66 2.41 10.83 7.57
CA ILE A 66 1.37 9.83 7.33
C ILE A 66 -0.02 10.50 7.35
N SER A 67 -0.24 11.53 8.16
CA SER A 67 -1.49 12.29 8.19
C SER A 67 -1.74 13.12 6.93
N SER A 68 -0.73 13.31 6.09
CA SER A 68 -0.85 13.97 4.79
C SER A 68 -1.30 13.04 3.66
N ILE A 69 -1.41 11.74 3.91
CA ILE A 69 -1.94 10.79 2.95
C ILE A 69 -3.45 10.98 2.86
N LYS A 70 -3.92 11.21 1.65
CA LYS A 70 -5.33 11.42 1.33
C LYS A 70 -6.01 10.12 0.91
N ASP A 71 -5.37 9.41 0.00
CA ASP A 71 -5.90 8.20 -0.62
C ASP A 71 -4.80 7.19 -0.94
N ILE A 72 -5.19 5.95 -1.15
CA ILE A 72 -4.32 4.88 -1.60
C ILE A 72 -5.09 3.93 -2.51
N SER A 73 -4.44 3.50 -3.58
CA SER A 73 -4.87 2.37 -4.38
C SER A 73 -3.76 1.33 -4.48
N ILE A 74 -4.13 0.08 -4.51
CA ILE A 74 -3.21 -1.06 -4.65
C ILE A 74 -3.79 -1.99 -5.69
N ALA A 75 -2.95 -2.46 -6.59
CA ALA A 75 -3.30 -3.50 -7.56
C ALA A 75 -2.23 -4.59 -7.58
N ALA A 76 -2.65 -5.82 -7.83
CA ALA A 76 -1.76 -6.97 -7.92
C ALA A 76 -2.06 -7.80 -9.17
N GLU A 77 -1.02 -8.22 -9.84
CA GLU A 77 -1.06 -9.17 -10.94
C GLU A 77 -0.24 -10.41 -10.57
N PHE A 78 -0.86 -11.57 -10.76
CA PHE A 78 -0.26 -12.86 -10.49
C PHE A 78 -0.03 -13.58 -11.81
N SER A 79 1.25 -13.80 -12.14
CA SER A 79 1.71 -14.59 -13.27
C SER A 79 2.87 -15.48 -12.78
N ASP A 80 3.92 -15.67 -13.56
CA ASP A 80 5.18 -16.28 -13.09
C ASP A 80 5.85 -15.44 -12.00
N ASN A 81 5.55 -14.15 -11.98
CA ASN A 81 5.94 -13.19 -10.94
C ASN A 81 4.69 -12.55 -10.34
N VAL A 82 4.83 -11.95 -9.17
CA VAL A 82 3.79 -11.09 -8.58
C VAL A 82 4.22 -9.64 -8.78
N LYS A 83 3.42 -8.89 -9.53
CA LYS A 83 3.57 -7.45 -9.70
C LYS A 83 2.61 -6.74 -8.77
N LEU A 84 3.13 -5.92 -7.87
CA LEU A 84 2.36 -5.05 -6.99
C LEU A 84 2.53 -3.62 -7.48
N GLU A 85 1.43 -2.93 -7.66
CA GLU A 85 1.37 -1.51 -8.00
C GLU A 85 0.58 -0.80 -6.92
N SER A 86 1.05 0.36 -6.47
CA SER A 86 0.31 1.19 -5.52
C SER A 86 0.47 2.66 -5.87
N ILE A 87 -0.63 3.40 -5.80
CA ILE A 87 -0.63 4.84 -5.95
C ILE A 87 -1.07 5.43 -4.62
N LEU A 88 -0.24 6.31 -4.08
CA LEU A 88 -0.48 7.04 -2.85
C LEU A 88 -0.73 8.51 -3.19
N GLY A 89 -1.95 8.98 -2.95
CA GLY A 89 -2.29 10.40 -3.07
C GLY A 89 -1.97 11.14 -1.78
N CYS A 90 -1.28 12.27 -1.91
CA CYS A 90 -0.94 13.16 -0.80
C CYS A 90 -1.75 14.45 -0.89
N LYS A 91 -1.87 15.18 0.23
CA LYS A 91 -2.56 16.47 0.28
C LYS A 91 -1.89 17.53 -0.60
N ASP A 92 -0.56 17.48 -0.70
CA ASP A 92 0.25 18.41 -1.46
C ASP A 92 1.57 17.77 -1.95
N GLU A 93 2.24 18.46 -2.88
CA GLU A 93 3.50 18.00 -3.48
C GLU A 93 4.64 17.91 -2.46
N LYS A 94 4.67 18.80 -1.48
CA LYS A 94 5.69 18.79 -0.43
C LYS A 94 5.60 17.53 0.41
N SER A 95 4.39 17.12 0.77
CA SER A 95 4.13 15.87 1.48
C SER A 95 4.55 14.66 0.66
N ALA A 96 4.21 14.64 -0.64
CA ALA A 96 4.64 13.58 -1.55
C ALA A 96 6.17 13.50 -1.64
N TYR A 97 6.85 14.65 -1.78
CA TYR A 97 8.31 14.70 -1.78
C TYR A 97 8.91 14.12 -0.50
N MET A 98 8.41 14.54 0.67
CA MET A 98 8.92 14.09 1.97
C MET A 98 8.70 12.60 2.18
N ILE A 99 7.53 12.06 1.82
CA ILE A 99 7.24 10.62 1.90
C ILE A 99 8.15 9.85 0.94
N SER A 100 8.32 10.30 -0.30
CA SER A 100 9.22 9.69 -1.27
C SER A 100 10.65 9.62 -0.75
N ALA A 101 11.16 10.73 -0.20
CA ALA A 101 12.49 10.80 0.39
C ALA A 101 12.64 9.83 1.58
N ALA A 102 11.63 9.76 2.45
CA ALA A 102 11.63 8.84 3.60
C ALA A 102 11.64 7.38 3.15
N VAL A 103 10.82 7.01 2.15
CA VAL A 103 10.77 5.65 1.62
C VAL A 103 12.09 5.28 0.96
N ARG A 104 12.64 6.13 0.09
CA ARG A 104 13.94 5.90 -0.57
C ARG A 104 15.07 5.76 0.46
N SER A 105 15.07 6.59 1.50
CA SER A 105 16.04 6.48 2.58
C SER A 105 15.89 5.16 3.35
N ALA A 106 14.66 4.74 3.64
CA ALA A 106 14.41 3.47 4.31
C ALA A 106 14.87 2.26 3.45
N VAL A 107 14.63 2.32 2.14
CA VAL A 107 15.14 1.31 1.20
C VAL A 107 16.67 1.29 1.22
N ALA A 108 17.32 2.44 1.09
CA ALA A 108 18.76 2.55 1.12
C ALA A 108 19.36 2.05 2.44
N MET A 109 18.74 2.37 3.58
CA MET A 109 19.17 1.88 4.90
C MET A 109 19.01 0.37 5.03
N ASN A 110 17.95 -0.22 4.49
CA ASN A 110 17.75 -1.67 4.48
C ASN A 110 18.79 -2.38 3.59
N LEU A 111 19.21 -1.77 2.49
CA LEU A 111 20.26 -2.29 1.63
C LEU A 111 21.62 -2.31 2.34
N PHE A 112 21.89 -1.34 3.23
CA PHE A 112 23.13 -1.25 3.99
C PHE A 112 23.08 -1.92 5.36
N SER A 113 21.88 -2.17 5.91
CA SER A 113 21.75 -2.85 7.20
C SER A 113 21.80 -4.36 7.00
N SER A 114 22.79 -5.00 7.59
CA SER A 114 22.97 -6.46 7.59
C SER A 114 21.89 -7.24 8.36
N VAL A 115 20.83 -6.57 8.84
CA VAL A 115 19.85 -7.13 9.79
C VAL A 115 18.94 -8.19 9.17
N ASP A 116 18.60 -8.09 7.89
CA ASP A 116 18.00 -9.22 7.13
C ASP A 116 18.24 -9.02 5.63
N SER A 117 19.31 -9.61 5.12
CA SER A 117 19.70 -9.56 3.70
C SER A 117 18.58 -10.02 2.74
N ARG A 118 17.59 -10.75 3.26
CA ARG A 118 16.44 -11.23 2.48
C ARG A 118 15.44 -10.15 2.16
N LEU A 119 15.19 -9.23 3.09
CA LEU A 119 14.34 -8.06 2.84
C LEU A 119 15.05 -7.06 1.92
N GLY A 120 16.36 -6.88 2.09
CA GLY A 120 17.16 -6.03 1.21
C GLY A 120 16.96 -6.39 -0.26
N SER A 121 17.15 -7.66 -0.62
CA SER A 121 17.01 -8.12 -2.00
C SER A 121 15.58 -7.97 -2.58
N ILE A 122 14.54 -7.95 -1.74
CA ILE A 122 13.17 -7.67 -2.18
C ILE A 122 12.99 -6.18 -2.42
N MET A 123 13.54 -5.35 -1.54
CA MET A 123 13.43 -3.90 -1.64
C MET A 123 14.23 -3.31 -2.82
N GLU A 124 15.25 -4.01 -3.32
CA GLU A 124 15.96 -3.64 -4.56
C GLU A 124 15.03 -3.60 -5.79
N ASN A 125 13.94 -4.37 -5.75
CA ASN A 125 12.94 -4.41 -6.82
C ASN A 125 11.80 -3.40 -6.63
N LEU A 126 11.88 -2.54 -5.59
CA LEU A 126 10.89 -1.50 -5.35
C LEU A 126 11.27 -0.24 -6.14
N ASP A 127 10.45 0.08 -7.11
CA ASP A 127 10.50 1.38 -7.78
C ASP A 127 9.55 2.37 -7.12
N VAL A 128 10.00 3.63 -7.03
CA VAL A 128 9.23 4.72 -6.43
C VAL A 128 9.34 5.95 -7.30
N GLU A 129 8.27 6.28 -7.98
CA GLU A 129 8.16 7.47 -8.80
C GLU A 129 7.25 8.50 -8.15
N ARG A 130 7.57 9.78 -8.36
CA ARG A 130 6.73 10.89 -7.90
C ARG A 130 6.20 11.67 -9.10
N ASP A 131 4.90 11.86 -9.09
CA ASP A 131 4.21 12.74 -10.04
C ASP A 131 3.34 13.72 -9.25
N SER A 132 3.79 14.98 -9.19
CA SER A 132 3.10 16.04 -8.46
C SER A 132 2.86 15.63 -6.99
N ASN A 133 1.61 15.51 -6.57
CA ASN A 133 1.21 15.08 -5.24
C ASN A 133 0.92 13.58 -5.12
N LYS A 134 1.29 12.77 -6.12
CA LYS A 134 1.13 11.32 -6.14
C LYS A 134 2.47 10.61 -6.07
N LEU A 135 2.47 9.45 -5.43
CA LEU A 135 3.60 8.52 -5.40
C LEU A 135 3.15 7.20 -6.01
N ASN A 136 3.87 6.76 -7.01
CA ASN A 136 3.69 5.47 -7.65
C ASN A 136 4.74 4.52 -7.11
N PHE A 137 4.30 3.37 -6.61
CA PHE A 137 5.15 2.29 -6.16
C PHE A 137 4.94 1.09 -7.06
N GLU A 138 6.01 0.52 -7.53
CA GLU A 138 6.00 -0.74 -8.25
C GLU A 138 6.95 -1.72 -7.59
N LEU A 139 6.48 -2.93 -7.29
CA LEU A 139 7.29 -4.01 -6.73
C LEU A 139 7.08 -5.28 -7.52
N LEU A 140 8.17 -5.78 -8.11
CA LEU A 140 8.17 -7.05 -8.83
C LEU A 140 8.79 -8.14 -7.94
N LEU A 141 7.99 -9.16 -7.60
CA LEU A 141 8.39 -10.29 -6.80
C LEU A 141 8.48 -11.55 -7.65
N ASN A 142 9.65 -12.13 -7.72
CA ASN A 142 9.84 -13.44 -8.34
C ASN A 142 9.53 -14.57 -7.33
N LYS A 143 9.52 -15.81 -7.81
CA LYS A 143 9.24 -16.99 -6.97
C LYS A 143 10.16 -17.10 -5.75
N LYS A 144 11.44 -16.74 -5.88
CA LYS A 144 12.39 -16.75 -4.75
C LYS A 144 12.03 -15.72 -3.70
N ASP A 145 11.61 -14.53 -4.11
CA ASP A 145 11.19 -13.46 -3.18
C ASP A 145 9.94 -13.84 -2.42
N ILE A 146 8.97 -14.48 -3.08
CA ILE A 146 7.74 -14.99 -2.44
C ILE A 146 8.09 -16.05 -1.38
N LEU A 147 9.01 -16.96 -1.68
CA LEU A 147 9.45 -17.95 -0.71
C LEU A 147 10.15 -17.32 0.50
N LYS A 148 11.01 -16.31 0.27
CA LYS A 148 11.65 -15.55 1.36
C LYS A 148 10.61 -14.86 2.25
N LEU A 149 9.60 -14.21 1.67
CA LEU A 149 8.52 -13.57 2.43
C LEU A 149 7.74 -14.59 3.27
N LYS A 150 7.46 -15.77 2.72
CA LYS A 150 6.79 -16.86 3.44
C LYS A 150 7.60 -17.34 4.64
N GLU A 151 8.92 -17.48 4.51
CA GLU A 151 9.82 -17.87 5.60
C GLU A 151 9.86 -16.80 6.70
N LEU A 152 9.95 -15.51 6.32
CA LEU A 152 9.92 -14.39 7.26
C LEU A 152 8.61 -14.34 8.05
N SER A 153 7.48 -14.60 7.39
CA SER A 153 6.18 -14.63 8.05
C SER A 153 6.06 -15.75 9.09
N LYS A 154 6.67 -16.92 8.83
CA LYS A 154 6.70 -18.05 9.77
C LYS A 154 7.53 -17.72 11.02
N LYS A 155 8.72 -17.13 10.87
CA LYS A 155 9.57 -16.73 12.00
C LYS A 155 8.85 -15.75 12.93
N ARG A 156 8.19 -14.73 12.38
CA ARG A 156 7.44 -13.76 13.20
C ARG A 156 6.31 -14.38 14.02
N LYS A 157 5.71 -15.48 13.56
CA LYS A 157 4.67 -16.20 14.32
C LYS A 157 5.27 -17.00 15.47
N THR A 158 6.45 -17.54 15.31
CA THR A 158 7.17 -18.31 16.34
C THR A 158 7.65 -17.40 17.47
N ASP A 159 8.19 -16.22 17.13
CA ASP A 159 8.72 -15.25 18.11
C ASP A 159 7.62 -14.54 18.92
N LYS A 160 6.35 -14.58 18.48
CA LYS A 160 5.21 -14.03 19.26
C LYS A 160 4.59 -15.02 20.25
N ASN A 161 4.99 -16.27 20.22
CA ASN A 161 4.48 -17.33 21.08
C ASN A 161 5.51 -17.73 22.18
N LEU A 162 6.56 -16.97 22.34
CA LEU A 162 7.55 -17.02 23.42
C LEU A 162 7.42 -15.76 24.30
#